data_f0b689a1fdcc188cf1eb50b55bacef4a
#
_entry.id   f0b689a1fdcc188cf1eb50b55bacef4a
#
_cell.length_a   1.000
_cell.length_b   1.000
_cell.length_c   1.000
_cell.angle_alpha   90.00
_cell.angle_beta   90.00
_cell.angle_gamma   90.00
#
_symmetry.space_group_name_H-M   'P 1'
#
loop_
_entity.id
_entity.type
_entity.pdbx_description
1 polymer ?
#
loop_
_entity_poly.entity_id
_entity_poly.type
_entity_poly.pdbx_seq_one_letter_code
_entity_poly.pdbx_strand_id
1 'polypeptide(L)'
;MDRKRGSRPPWSFDGRATRAPDPDGGEAGTAGGPAAPPEGATRPRPPWSFAVPPDGRAGAGEEGAAAAAAEGAAGGRGLSPGAGVRGIRNSALVLVAQLGSRLLALGSVIVILHSLGAGAFGQMQTAITYGAIVGVIADMGLSTLLAREGARRPEMLGRYLDNLLSLRIPMAAAAVLVLVALLWLLGLPSLIVASAALVVVSGVQVLLRNALYALQRGQLVAAEIIPEALLLLGLVVLGALRDLGASYFIWAYALSYAAAAIYYAAVLLAIGAWRPRFRFDRGQIGPWLRMTLPLAVSYVFTTLYWQIDVPILQHFGPSTPAHCPTLTTLSYCEVGWYQAAYRPFQALLVVPFALRSVVFPLLSVYHREAPERLVAATRMFFKALFVLGLPASLGVVVLADQYTSLLSLYPQSAPALRLLGATIVFMFVDNACVTALLAMDRQRTFAWVVGAGIVVNVALNTALIPVFEGVHAGSGYLVASADTAVTEIAMVVAGLTVLRRLGVGIPVIRLVWRTVPAALLMGGFLLLVHPSGRLATVLITLVAAAIYAALLVLFRAVDAQERGLIRRALGRTR
;
A
#
# COMPACT_ATOMS: atom_id res chain seq x y z
N MET A 1 47.54 -48.41 3.11
CA MET A 1 46.68 -49.20 4.02
C MET A 1 45.32 -48.53 4.08
N ASP A 2 44.40 -49.22 3.44
CA ASP A 2 42.93 -49.37 3.70
C ASP A 2 42.07 -48.12 3.94
N ARG A 3 41.23 -47.76 2.98
CA ARG A 3 39.86 -48.19 2.63
C ARG A 3 38.87 -48.25 3.79
N LYS A 4 37.86 -47.35 3.73
CA LYS A 4 36.41 -47.65 3.83
C LYS A 4 35.62 -46.35 3.54
N ARG A 5 34.90 -46.26 2.44
CA ARG A 5 33.48 -46.57 2.12
C ARG A 5 32.55 -46.01 3.23
N GLY A 6 31.70 -45.13 2.92
CA GLY A 6 30.67 -44.89 2.03
C GLY A 6 29.41 -44.40 2.71
N SER A 7 28.57 -43.85 2.17
CA SER A 7 27.10 -43.97 2.09
C SER A 7 26.48 -42.67 1.59
N ARG A 8 25.99 -42.72 0.37
CA ARG A 8 25.12 -41.71 -0.24
C ARG A 8 23.68 -41.94 0.20
N PRO A 9 22.86 -40.90 0.39
CA PRO A 9 21.43 -41.07 0.57
C PRO A 9 20.69 -41.26 -0.77
N PRO A 10 19.51 -41.89 -0.76
CA PRO A 10 18.85 -42.43 -1.95
C PRO A 10 17.83 -41.46 -2.51
N TRP A 11 18.15 -40.66 -3.51
CA TRP A 11 17.19 -40.04 -4.44
C TRP A 11 17.94 -39.49 -5.65
N SER A 12 18.20 -40.37 -6.64
CA SER A 12 18.57 -39.96 -8.00
C SER A 12 17.71 -40.74 -8.98
N PHE A 13 16.92 -40.04 -9.78
CA PHE A 13 16.27 -40.61 -10.96
C PHE A 13 17.23 -40.48 -12.15
N ASP A 14 17.69 -41.61 -12.64
CA ASP A 14 18.41 -41.72 -13.91
C ASP A 14 17.41 -41.96 -15.04
N GLY A 15 17.45 -41.09 -16.02
CA GLY A 15 16.78 -41.28 -17.30
C GLY A 15 17.69 -42.07 -18.26
N ARG A 16 17.22 -43.19 -18.79
CA ARG A 16 17.74 -43.78 -20.04
C ARG A 16 16.59 -44.19 -20.95
N ALA A 17 16.64 -43.62 -22.13
CA ALA A 17 15.87 -44.04 -23.29
C ALA A 17 16.34 -45.42 -23.79
N THR A 18 15.40 -46.29 -24.16
CA THR A 18 15.69 -47.42 -25.06
C THR A 18 14.59 -47.51 -26.13
N ARG A 19 15.11 -47.72 -27.36
CA ARG A 19 14.46 -47.86 -28.66
C ARG A 19 13.58 -49.10 -28.77
N ALA A 20 12.58 -49.00 -29.69
CA ALA A 20 11.74 -50.06 -30.26
C ALA A 20 12.53 -51.16 -30.99
N PRO A 21 11.91 -52.31 -31.27
CA PRO A 21 11.58 -52.64 -32.65
C PRO A 21 10.17 -53.23 -32.88
N ASP A 22 9.64 -52.97 -34.07
CA ASP A 22 8.63 -53.69 -34.85
C ASP A 22 9.27 -54.93 -35.49
N PRO A 23 8.51 -55.80 -36.23
CA PRO A 23 7.09 -55.98 -36.52
C PRO A 23 6.62 -57.49 -36.57
N ASP A 24 5.36 -57.64 -37.05
CA ASP A 24 4.75 -58.80 -37.75
C ASP A 24 3.90 -59.83 -36.98
N GLY A 25 2.67 -59.95 -37.51
CA GLY A 25 2.03 -61.21 -37.73
C GLY A 25 0.77 -61.60 -36.97
N GLY A 26 -0.42 -61.59 -37.63
CA GLY A 26 -1.33 -62.71 -37.49
C GLY A 26 -2.69 -62.48 -36.80
N GLU A 27 -3.70 -62.21 -37.63
CA GLU A 27 -5.06 -62.75 -37.74
C GLU A 27 -5.97 -63.10 -36.54
N ALA A 28 -7.20 -62.57 -36.65
CA ALA A 28 -8.52 -63.17 -36.51
C ALA A 28 -9.19 -63.29 -35.10
N GLY A 29 -10.38 -62.73 -34.99
CA GLY A 29 -11.46 -63.31 -34.17
C GLY A 29 -12.33 -62.36 -33.39
N THR A 30 -13.37 -61.84 -34.00
CA THR A 30 -14.76 -61.63 -33.54
C THR A 30 -15.04 -61.43 -32.06
N ALA A 31 -15.65 -60.31 -31.68
CA ALA A 31 -16.97 -60.15 -31.03
C ALA A 31 -17.23 -58.70 -30.57
N GLY A 32 -18.42 -58.23 -30.86
CA GLY A 32 -18.80 -56.82 -30.64
C GLY A 32 -18.98 -56.38 -29.20
N GLY A 33 -18.50 -55.23 -28.95
CA GLY A 33 -18.84 -54.41 -27.79
C GLY A 33 -18.97 -52.94 -28.25
N PRO A 34 -19.80 -52.11 -27.63
CA PRO A 34 -20.09 -50.78 -28.17
C PRO A 34 -18.86 -49.89 -28.16
N ALA A 35 -18.66 -49.22 -29.28
CA ALA A 35 -17.50 -48.34 -29.55
C ALA A 35 -17.40 -47.20 -28.50
N ALA A 36 -16.19 -47.07 -27.91
CA ALA A 36 -15.82 -45.87 -27.18
C ALA A 36 -15.75 -44.67 -28.14
N PRO A 37 -16.17 -43.47 -27.72
CA PRO A 37 -16.05 -42.29 -28.57
C PRO A 37 -14.58 -41.91 -28.75
N PRO A 38 -14.21 -41.33 -29.91
CA PRO A 38 -12.81 -41.02 -30.23
C PRO A 38 -12.24 -39.99 -29.29
N GLU A 39 -11.08 -40.27 -28.71
CA GLU A 39 -10.22 -39.31 -28.01
C GLU A 39 -9.81 -38.20 -28.97
N GLY A 40 -10.32 -37.00 -28.72
CA GLY A 40 -9.98 -35.81 -29.53
C GLY A 40 -11.04 -34.73 -29.60
N ALA A 41 -12.29 -35.00 -29.20
CA ALA A 41 -13.31 -33.96 -29.16
C ALA A 41 -13.18 -33.15 -27.85
N THR A 42 -12.32 -32.12 -27.87
CA THR A 42 -12.35 -31.06 -26.85
C THR A 42 -13.72 -30.38 -26.92
N ARG A 43 -14.56 -30.63 -25.89
CA ARG A 43 -15.80 -29.84 -25.71
C ARG A 43 -15.43 -28.37 -25.81
N PRO A 44 -16.13 -27.55 -26.60
CA PRO A 44 -15.86 -26.12 -26.65
C PRO A 44 -16.00 -25.57 -25.24
N ARG A 45 -14.89 -25.05 -24.68
CA ARG A 45 -14.92 -24.38 -23.39
C ARG A 45 -15.88 -23.20 -23.51
N PRO A 46 -16.76 -22.98 -22.54
CA PRO A 46 -17.63 -21.82 -22.56
C PRO A 46 -16.76 -20.55 -22.65
N PRO A 47 -17.17 -19.51 -23.37
CA PRO A 47 -16.35 -18.32 -23.65
C PRO A 47 -15.89 -17.54 -22.41
N TRP A 48 -16.34 -17.95 -21.23
CA TRP A 48 -15.95 -17.40 -19.92
C TRP A 48 -15.10 -18.34 -19.04
N SER A 49 -14.59 -19.44 -19.56
CA SER A 49 -13.71 -20.31 -18.78
C SER A 49 -12.34 -19.64 -18.61
N PHE A 50 -11.99 -19.30 -17.39
CA PHE A 50 -10.67 -18.79 -17.02
C PHE A 50 -9.65 -19.94 -17.11
N ALA A 51 -8.66 -19.81 -17.98
CA ALA A 51 -7.49 -20.67 -17.94
C ALA A 51 -6.68 -20.26 -16.69
N VAL A 52 -6.59 -21.14 -15.70
CA VAL A 52 -5.67 -20.99 -14.59
C VAL A 52 -4.27 -21.27 -15.14
N PRO A 53 -3.34 -20.29 -15.20
CA PRO A 53 -1.96 -20.58 -15.53
C PRO A 53 -1.35 -21.46 -14.43
N PRO A 54 -0.43 -22.37 -14.75
CA PRO A 54 0.22 -23.24 -13.77
C PRO A 54 1.06 -22.48 -12.74
N ASP A 55 1.35 -21.21 -12.97
CA ASP A 55 2.20 -20.37 -12.12
C ASP A 55 1.31 -19.48 -11.26
N GLY A 56 1.14 -19.82 -9.98
CA GLY A 56 0.30 -19.13 -8.99
C GLY A 56 0.80 -17.70 -8.64
N ARG A 57 0.78 -16.77 -9.60
CA ARG A 57 1.19 -15.37 -9.42
C ARG A 57 0.00 -14.55 -8.89
N ALA A 58 0.05 -14.22 -7.61
CA ALA A 58 -0.88 -13.31 -6.94
C ALA A 58 -0.20 -11.94 -6.77
N GLY A 59 -0.82 -10.87 -7.27
CA GLY A 59 -0.36 -9.49 -7.10
C GLY A 59 -1.03 -8.81 -5.90
N ALA A 60 -0.31 -7.98 -5.21
CA ALA A 60 -0.73 -7.22 -4.02
C ALA A 60 -1.61 -5.99 -4.36
N GLY A 61 -2.40 -5.53 -3.39
CA GLY A 61 -3.39 -4.46 -3.33
C GLY A 61 -3.39 -3.28 -4.33
N GLU A 62 -3.93 -2.11 -3.96
CA GLU A 62 -4.08 -0.93 -4.85
C GLU A 62 -2.80 -0.55 -5.62
N GLU A 63 -1.63 -0.77 -5.02
CA GLU A 63 -0.33 -0.62 -5.65
C GLU A 63 -0.05 -1.71 -6.71
N GLY A 64 -0.59 -2.94 -6.53
CA GLY A 64 -0.52 -4.02 -7.51
C GLY A 64 -1.35 -3.75 -8.76
N ALA A 65 -2.46 -3.02 -8.67
CA ALA A 65 -3.27 -2.64 -9.81
C ALA A 65 -2.56 -1.61 -10.71
N ALA A 66 -1.86 -0.64 -10.10
CA ALA A 66 -1.02 0.31 -10.83
C ALA A 66 0.23 -0.40 -11.41
N ALA A 67 0.81 -1.37 -10.69
CA ALA A 67 1.90 -2.20 -11.18
C ALA A 67 1.46 -3.16 -12.29
N ALA A 68 0.27 -3.79 -12.17
CA ALA A 68 -0.29 -4.66 -13.22
C ALA A 68 -0.67 -3.87 -14.48
N ALA A 69 -1.12 -2.62 -14.35
CA ALA A 69 -1.32 -1.71 -15.47
C ALA A 69 0.02 -1.34 -16.14
N ALA A 70 1.10 -1.22 -15.37
CA ALA A 70 2.45 -1.00 -15.88
C ALA A 70 3.04 -2.27 -16.54
N GLU A 71 2.76 -3.46 -15.99
CA GLU A 71 3.15 -4.75 -16.59
C GLU A 71 2.41 -5.03 -17.91
N GLY A 72 1.12 -4.70 -18.00
CA GLY A 72 0.36 -4.78 -19.25
C GLY A 72 0.92 -3.86 -20.34
N ALA A 73 1.55 -2.77 -19.98
CA ALA A 73 2.25 -1.86 -20.89
C ALA A 73 3.62 -2.38 -21.33
N ALA A 74 4.26 -3.27 -20.55
CA ALA A 74 5.58 -3.84 -20.84
C ALA A 74 5.52 -5.18 -21.62
N GLY A 75 4.36 -5.84 -21.62
CA GLY A 75 4.14 -7.16 -22.25
C GLY A 75 3.83 -7.10 -23.75
N GLY A 76 4.84 -6.88 -24.57
CA GLY A 76 4.95 -7.39 -25.95
C GLY A 76 3.98 -6.91 -27.01
N ARG A 77 4.38 -5.84 -27.71
CA ARG A 77 4.33 -5.62 -29.18
C ARG A 77 5.14 -4.37 -29.39
N GLY A 78 6.05 -4.36 -30.40
CA GLY A 78 6.97 -3.26 -30.70
C GLY A 78 6.32 -1.89 -30.53
N LEU A 79 6.60 -1.24 -29.40
CA LEU A 79 6.06 0.07 -29.07
C LEU A 79 6.62 1.09 -30.07
N SER A 80 5.74 1.72 -30.84
CA SER A 80 6.13 2.93 -31.58
C SER A 80 6.75 3.94 -30.60
N PRO A 81 7.81 4.67 -30.96
CA PRO A 81 8.48 5.62 -30.07
C PRO A 81 7.53 6.61 -29.37
N GLY A 82 6.38 6.91 -29.97
CA GLY A 82 5.35 7.77 -29.39
C GLY A 82 4.47 7.12 -28.33
N ALA A 83 4.41 5.78 -28.22
CA ALA A 83 3.59 5.10 -27.20
C ALA A 83 4.29 5.10 -25.84
N GLY A 84 5.63 4.94 -25.80
CA GLY A 84 6.43 5.02 -24.58
C GLY A 84 6.38 6.42 -23.94
N VAL A 85 6.52 7.47 -24.74
CA VAL A 85 6.46 8.86 -24.26
C VAL A 85 5.07 9.21 -23.71
N ARG A 86 4.00 8.73 -24.37
CA ARG A 86 2.62 8.92 -23.86
C ARG A 86 2.38 8.19 -22.55
N GLY A 87 2.90 6.96 -22.39
CA GLY A 87 2.83 6.20 -21.15
C GLY A 87 3.51 6.92 -19.98
N ILE A 88 4.73 7.41 -20.18
CA ILE A 88 5.49 8.17 -19.17
C ILE A 88 4.76 9.46 -18.79
N ARG A 89 4.25 10.21 -19.74
CA ARG A 89 3.49 11.45 -19.49
C ARG A 89 2.21 11.19 -18.70
N ASN A 90 1.49 10.12 -19.01
CA ASN A 90 0.27 9.76 -18.29
C ASN A 90 0.58 9.33 -16.86
N SER A 91 1.64 8.56 -16.63
CA SER A 91 2.08 8.18 -15.29
C SER A 91 2.54 9.39 -14.46
N ALA A 92 3.26 10.33 -15.07
CA ALA A 92 3.67 11.57 -14.41
C ALA A 92 2.45 12.44 -14.02
N LEU A 93 1.44 12.54 -14.89
CA LEU A 93 0.20 13.28 -14.59
C LEU A 93 -0.54 12.67 -13.39
N VAL A 94 -0.67 11.33 -13.34
CA VAL A 94 -1.28 10.62 -12.21
C VAL A 94 -0.51 10.88 -10.93
N LEU A 95 0.83 10.85 -10.98
CA LEU A 95 1.67 11.15 -9.81
C LEU A 95 1.47 12.58 -9.29
N VAL A 96 1.46 13.57 -10.19
CA VAL A 96 1.23 14.97 -9.79
C VAL A 96 -0.17 15.14 -9.17
N ALA A 97 -1.19 14.52 -9.76
CA ALA A 97 -2.54 14.54 -9.21
C ALA A 97 -2.61 13.87 -7.82
N GLN A 98 -1.94 12.73 -7.63
CA GLN A 98 -1.85 12.05 -6.34
C GLN A 98 -1.11 12.90 -5.29
N LEU A 99 -0.01 13.56 -5.65
CA LEU A 99 0.71 14.46 -4.74
C LEU A 99 -0.19 15.64 -4.31
N GLY A 100 -0.87 16.27 -5.26
CA GLY A 100 -1.79 17.37 -4.99
C GLY A 100 -2.95 16.92 -4.08
N SER A 101 -3.55 15.77 -4.35
CA SER A 101 -4.65 15.24 -3.52
C SER A 101 -4.20 14.91 -2.09
N ARG A 102 -2.95 14.42 -1.90
CA ARG A 102 -2.41 14.15 -0.57
C ARG A 102 -2.24 15.43 0.26
N LEU A 103 -1.81 16.52 -0.37
CA LEU A 103 -1.72 17.83 0.30
C LEU A 103 -3.11 18.36 0.67
N LEU A 104 -4.09 18.24 -0.23
CA LEU A 104 -5.47 18.62 0.06
C LEU A 104 -6.09 17.76 1.16
N ALA A 105 -5.83 16.46 1.15
CA ALA A 105 -6.27 15.54 2.20
C ALA A 105 -5.65 15.89 3.56
N LEU A 106 -4.36 16.23 3.60
CA LEU A 106 -3.71 16.71 4.83
C LEU A 106 -4.37 18.01 5.32
N GLY A 107 -4.67 18.95 4.41
CA GLY A 107 -5.42 20.15 4.74
C GLY A 107 -6.80 19.84 5.33
N SER A 108 -7.53 18.89 4.72
CA SER A 108 -8.83 18.45 5.26
C SER A 108 -8.71 17.88 6.67
N VAL A 109 -7.70 17.05 6.92
CA VAL A 109 -7.46 16.48 8.26
C VAL A 109 -7.10 17.57 9.28
N ILE A 110 -6.30 18.56 8.91
CA ILE A 110 -5.97 19.70 9.80
C ILE A 110 -7.25 20.47 10.19
N VAL A 111 -8.15 20.72 9.24
CA VAL A 111 -9.44 21.38 9.54
C VAL A 111 -10.29 20.50 10.47
N ILE A 112 -10.37 19.20 10.26
CA ILE A 112 -11.10 18.26 11.14
C ILE A 112 -10.52 18.27 12.55
N LEU A 113 -9.19 18.20 12.68
CA LEU A 113 -8.49 18.24 13.98
C LEU A 113 -8.81 19.53 14.77
N HIS A 114 -8.93 20.65 14.05
CA HIS A 114 -9.27 21.94 14.65
C HIS A 114 -10.73 22.00 15.12
N SER A 115 -11.64 21.35 14.39
CA SER A 115 -13.07 21.35 14.67
C SER A 115 -13.46 20.33 15.74
N LEU A 116 -12.73 19.19 15.81
CA LEU A 116 -13.01 18.13 16.76
C LEU A 116 -11.94 18.09 17.85
N GLY A 117 -12.36 17.91 19.11
CA GLY A 117 -11.43 17.56 20.19
C GLY A 117 -10.82 16.18 19.97
N ALA A 118 -9.70 15.89 20.66
CA ALA A 118 -8.94 14.65 20.48
C ALA A 118 -9.81 13.38 20.62
N GLY A 119 -10.72 13.35 21.59
CA GLY A 119 -11.63 12.23 21.81
C GLY A 119 -12.61 12.02 20.65
N ALA A 120 -13.27 13.06 20.17
CA ALA A 120 -14.21 12.97 19.05
C ALA A 120 -13.49 12.61 17.74
N PHE A 121 -12.29 13.14 17.51
CA PHE A 121 -11.43 12.75 16.41
C PHE A 121 -10.99 11.30 16.51
N GLY A 122 -10.62 10.84 17.72
CA GLY A 122 -10.28 9.44 17.99
C GLY A 122 -11.45 8.50 17.73
N GLN A 123 -12.68 8.84 18.16
CA GLN A 123 -13.89 8.07 17.85
C GLN A 123 -14.12 7.96 16.35
N MET A 124 -14.00 9.09 15.63
CA MET A 124 -14.10 9.12 14.17
C MET A 124 -13.06 8.22 13.51
N GLN A 125 -11.79 8.31 13.94
CA GLN A 125 -10.72 7.50 13.37
C GLN A 125 -10.87 6.02 13.71
N THR A 126 -11.33 5.68 14.92
CA THR A 126 -11.68 4.31 15.30
C THR A 126 -12.75 3.76 14.35
N ALA A 127 -13.84 4.48 14.13
CA ALA A 127 -14.91 4.03 13.25
C ALA A 127 -14.43 3.85 11.79
N ILE A 128 -13.60 4.76 11.27
CA ILE A 128 -12.99 4.65 9.93
C ILE A 128 -12.04 3.44 9.87
N THR A 129 -11.22 3.22 10.88
CA THR A 129 -10.27 2.09 10.95
C THR A 129 -11.00 0.74 10.97
N TYR A 130 -11.99 0.58 11.84
CA TYR A 130 -12.80 -0.64 11.85
C TYR A 130 -13.54 -0.81 10.52
N GLY A 131 -14.04 0.27 9.92
CA GLY A 131 -14.62 0.27 8.59
C GLY A 131 -13.63 -0.21 7.52
N ALA A 132 -12.37 0.22 7.57
CA ALA A 132 -11.32 -0.21 6.65
C ALA A 132 -10.98 -1.70 6.83
N ILE A 133 -10.83 -2.17 8.08
CA ILE A 133 -10.54 -3.58 8.38
C ILE A 133 -11.68 -4.49 7.90
N VAL A 134 -12.92 -4.13 8.23
CA VAL A 134 -14.11 -4.91 7.83
C VAL A 134 -14.37 -4.78 6.33
N GLY A 135 -14.03 -3.65 5.73
CA GLY A 135 -14.10 -3.41 4.29
C GLY A 135 -13.30 -4.42 3.45
N VAL A 136 -12.27 -5.05 4.05
CA VAL A 136 -11.55 -6.17 3.42
C VAL A 136 -12.48 -7.34 3.12
N ILE A 137 -13.45 -7.62 4.00
CA ILE A 137 -14.47 -8.66 3.79
C ILE A 137 -15.35 -8.30 2.58
N ALA A 138 -15.66 -7.01 2.41
CA ALA A 138 -16.46 -6.53 1.28
C ALA A 138 -15.73 -6.58 -0.06
N ASP A 139 -14.40 -6.47 -0.06
CA ASP A 139 -13.60 -6.50 -1.30
C ASP A 139 -12.98 -7.87 -1.59
N MET A 140 -12.42 -8.56 -0.61
CA MET A 140 -11.71 -9.84 -0.75
C MET A 140 -10.83 -9.94 -2.02
N GLY A 141 -10.24 -8.83 -2.46
CA GLY A 141 -9.40 -8.77 -3.65
C GLY A 141 -10.17 -8.74 -4.98
N LEU A 142 -11.49 -8.54 -4.99
CA LEU A 142 -12.31 -8.43 -6.20
C LEU A 142 -11.86 -7.29 -7.09
N SER A 143 -11.51 -6.15 -6.49
CA SER A 143 -11.02 -4.97 -7.21
C SER A 143 -9.70 -5.25 -7.93
N THR A 144 -8.78 -5.98 -7.31
CA THR A 144 -7.49 -6.40 -7.91
C THR A 144 -7.71 -7.44 -9.01
N LEU A 145 -8.64 -8.39 -8.80
CA LEU A 145 -9.03 -9.36 -9.82
C LEU A 145 -9.59 -8.66 -11.07
N LEU A 146 -10.47 -7.65 -10.87
CA LEU A 146 -11.03 -6.88 -11.98
C LEU A 146 -9.93 -6.16 -12.78
N ALA A 147 -8.98 -5.52 -12.11
CA ALA A 147 -7.87 -4.85 -12.77
C ALA A 147 -7.05 -5.83 -13.62
N ARG A 148 -6.74 -7.01 -13.08
CA ARG A 148 -5.94 -8.04 -13.75
C ARG A 148 -6.66 -8.69 -14.94
N GLU A 149 -7.86 -9.21 -14.70
CA GLU A 149 -8.61 -9.94 -15.75
C GLU A 149 -9.24 -9.00 -16.78
N GLY A 150 -9.65 -7.79 -16.35
CA GLY A 150 -10.13 -6.75 -17.24
C GLY A 150 -9.04 -6.22 -18.19
N ALA A 151 -7.79 -6.12 -17.72
CA ALA A 151 -6.65 -5.76 -18.58
C ALA A 151 -6.31 -6.85 -19.59
N ARG A 152 -6.51 -8.13 -19.23
CA ARG A 152 -6.28 -9.27 -20.14
C ARG A 152 -7.36 -9.41 -21.21
N ARG A 153 -8.60 -9.08 -20.88
CA ARG A 153 -9.77 -9.21 -21.75
C ARG A 153 -10.68 -7.99 -21.64
N PRO A 154 -10.28 -6.84 -22.22
CA PRO A 154 -11.03 -5.59 -22.12
C PRO A 154 -12.48 -5.68 -22.62
N GLU A 155 -12.73 -6.54 -23.60
CA GLU A 155 -14.05 -6.80 -24.17
C GLU A 155 -15.03 -7.47 -23.18
N MET A 156 -14.50 -8.13 -22.15
CA MET A 156 -15.29 -8.79 -21.12
C MET A 156 -15.48 -7.93 -19.85
N LEU A 157 -14.83 -6.76 -19.78
CA LEU A 157 -14.79 -5.92 -18.59
C LEU A 157 -16.19 -5.61 -18.05
N GLY A 158 -17.14 -5.24 -18.91
CA GLY A 158 -18.50 -4.93 -18.49
C GLY A 158 -19.21 -6.11 -17.81
N ARG A 159 -18.99 -7.34 -18.31
CA ARG A 159 -19.55 -8.56 -17.68
C ARG A 159 -18.87 -8.85 -16.34
N TYR A 160 -17.54 -8.67 -16.27
CA TYR A 160 -16.81 -8.82 -15.01
C TYR A 160 -17.32 -7.83 -13.98
N LEU A 161 -17.50 -6.57 -14.36
CA LEU A 161 -17.98 -5.52 -13.49
C LEU A 161 -19.40 -5.80 -12.96
N ASP A 162 -20.33 -6.22 -13.83
CA ASP A 162 -21.70 -6.60 -13.42
C ASP A 162 -21.69 -7.74 -12.38
N ASN A 163 -20.92 -8.77 -12.63
CA ASN A 163 -20.85 -9.93 -11.74
C ASN A 163 -20.16 -9.60 -10.41
N LEU A 164 -19.07 -8.81 -10.46
CA LEU A 164 -18.32 -8.41 -9.25
C LEU A 164 -19.13 -7.45 -8.37
N LEU A 165 -19.88 -6.52 -8.98
CA LEU A 165 -20.81 -5.65 -8.26
C LEU A 165 -21.92 -6.47 -7.60
N SER A 166 -22.48 -7.46 -8.32
CA SER A 166 -23.53 -8.33 -7.77
C SER A 166 -23.01 -9.20 -6.62
N LEU A 167 -21.78 -9.73 -6.70
CA LEU A 167 -21.14 -10.49 -5.63
C LEU A 167 -20.79 -9.60 -4.43
N ARG A 168 -20.44 -8.34 -4.68
CA ARG A 168 -20.09 -7.38 -3.65
C ARG A 168 -21.27 -7.03 -2.74
N ILE A 169 -22.51 -7.05 -3.23
CA ILE A 169 -23.69 -6.71 -2.42
C ILE A 169 -23.79 -7.59 -1.15
N PRO A 170 -23.85 -8.93 -1.24
CA PRO A 170 -23.93 -9.77 -0.03
C PRO A 170 -22.67 -9.66 0.84
N MET A 171 -21.48 -9.47 0.24
CA MET A 171 -20.24 -9.31 0.99
C MET A 171 -20.21 -7.96 1.74
N ALA A 172 -20.65 -6.87 1.11
CA ALA A 172 -20.80 -5.58 1.75
C ALA A 172 -21.86 -5.61 2.86
N ALA A 173 -22.97 -6.33 2.66
CA ALA A 173 -23.98 -6.52 3.70
C ALA A 173 -23.39 -7.25 4.93
N ALA A 174 -22.64 -8.34 4.71
CA ALA A 174 -21.94 -9.03 5.78
C ALA A 174 -20.92 -8.12 6.50
N ALA A 175 -20.13 -7.37 5.75
CA ALA A 175 -19.19 -6.40 6.30
C ALA A 175 -19.90 -5.32 7.13
N VAL A 176 -20.99 -4.76 6.63
CA VAL A 176 -21.79 -3.76 7.36
C VAL A 176 -22.38 -4.35 8.64
N LEU A 177 -22.90 -5.57 8.62
CA LEU A 177 -23.42 -6.23 9.83
C LEU A 177 -22.33 -6.39 10.91
N VAL A 178 -21.12 -6.82 10.51
CA VAL A 178 -19.98 -6.90 11.43
C VAL A 178 -19.60 -5.52 11.96
N LEU A 179 -19.54 -4.50 11.09
CA LEU A 179 -19.23 -3.13 11.49
C LEU A 179 -20.27 -2.56 12.48
N VAL A 180 -21.55 -2.78 12.21
CA VAL A 180 -22.65 -2.37 13.10
C VAL A 180 -22.48 -2.99 14.48
N ALA A 181 -22.24 -4.30 14.54
CA ALA A 181 -22.01 -5.00 15.81
C ALA A 181 -20.81 -4.46 16.55
N LEU A 182 -19.67 -4.24 15.86
CA LEU A 182 -18.45 -3.71 16.47
C LEU A 182 -18.65 -2.28 17.00
N LEU A 183 -19.20 -1.35 16.21
CA LEU A 183 -19.41 0.02 16.65
C LEU A 183 -20.47 0.12 17.76
N TRP A 184 -21.46 -0.77 17.76
CA TRP A 184 -22.43 -0.85 18.84
C TRP A 184 -21.78 -1.30 20.15
N LEU A 185 -20.94 -2.35 20.11
CA LEU A 185 -20.16 -2.84 21.24
C LEU A 185 -19.18 -1.80 21.78
N LEU A 186 -18.65 -0.95 20.91
CA LEU A 186 -17.73 0.14 21.27
C LEU A 186 -18.44 1.40 21.79
N GLY A 187 -19.79 1.41 21.88
CA GLY A 187 -20.56 2.55 22.34
C GLY A 187 -20.56 3.74 21.36
N LEU A 188 -20.41 3.49 20.06
CA LEU A 188 -20.39 4.49 19.00
C LEU A 188 -21.62 4.44 18.06
N PRO A 189 -22.87 4.33 18.58
CA PRO A 189 -24.06 4.16 17.73
C PRO A 189 -24.29 5.33 16.76
N SER A 190 -23.89 6.54 17.12
CA SER A 190 -24.04 7.73 16.28
C SER A 190 -23.16 7.71 15.01
N LEU A 191 -22.12 6.87 14.96
CA LEU A 191 -21.21 6.77 13.83
C LEU A 191 -21.56 5.59 12.89
N ILE A 192 -22.47 4.70 13.28
CA ILE A 192 -22.78 3.46 12.56
C ILE A 192 -23.21 3.74 11.11
N VAL A 193 -24.24 4.59 10.93
CA VAL A 193 -24.83 4.82 9.60
C VAL A 193 -23.82 5.46 8.65
N ALA A 194 -23.09 6.47 9.12
CA ALA A 194 -22.07 7.14 8.33
C ALA A 194 -20.93 6.21 7.94
N SER A 195 -20.45 5.37 8.88
CA SER A 195 -19.36 4.44 8.64
C SER A 195 -19.79 3.30 7.71
N ALA A 196 -21.03 2.79 7.86
CA ALA A 196 -21.59 1.80 6.95
C ALA A 196 -21.69 2.34 5.51
N ALA A 197 -22.20 3.56 5.36
CA ALA A 197 -22.25 4.25 4.06
C ALA A 197 -20.84 4.40 3.46
N LEU A 198 -19.86 4.81 4.27
CA LEU A 198 -18.47 4.95 3.84
C LEU A 198 -17.89 3.64 3.30
N VAL A 199 -18.08 2.51 4.01
CA VAL A 199 -17.59 1.19 3.60
C VAL A 199 -18.21 0.75 2.27
N VAL A 200 -19.52 0.91 2.11
CA VAL A 200 -20.21 0.51 0.89
C VAL A 200 -19.76 1.37 -0.29
N VAL A 201 -19.76 2.68 -0.12
CA VAL A 201 -19.48 3.63 -1.20
C VAL A 201 -18.01 3.58 -1.62
N SER A 202 -17.08 3.59 -0.66
CA SER A 202 -15.64 3.49 -0.95
C SER A 202 -15.32 2.22 -1.72
N GLY A 203 -15.97 1.12 -1.36
CA GLY A 203 -15.81 -0.13 -2.06
C GLY A 203 -16.26 -0.09 -3.51
N VAL A 204 -17.42 0.50 -3.81
CA VAL A 204 -17.90 0.68 -5.19
C VAL A 204 -16.95 1.60 -5.96
N GLN A 205 -16.54 2.72 -5.36
CA GLN A 205 -15.60 3.67 -5.95
C GLN A 205 -14.29 2.99 -6.36
N VAL A 206 -13.68 2.19 -5.47
CA VAL A 206 -12.43 1.46 -5.75
C VAL A 206 -12.61 0.47 -6.91
N LEU A 207 -13.72 -0.27 -6.97
CA LEU A 207 -13.99 -1.22 -8.03
C LEU A 207 -14.12 -0.53 -9.40
N LEU A 208 -14.87 0.58 -9.49
CA LEU A 208 -15.06 1.35 -10.71
C LEU A 208 -13.75 2.01 -11.19
N ARG A 209 -12.95 2.54 -10.26
CA ARG A 209 -11.62 3.08 -10.54
C ARG A 209 -10.69 2.02 -11.13
N ASN A 210 -10.70 0.80 -10.54
CA ASN A 210 -9.89 -0.31 -11.05
C ASN A 210 -10.33 -0.79 -12.45
N ALA A 211 -11.61 -0.63 -12.80
CA ALA A 211 -12.08 -0.87 -14.18
C ALA A 211 -11.42 0.08 -15.19
N LEU A 212 -11.25 1.37 -14.84
CA LEU A 212 -10.54 2.33 -15.68
C LEU A 212 -9.03 2.06 -15.79
N TYR A 213 -8.41 1.60 -14.69
CA TYR A 213 -7.02 1.14 -14.74
C TYR A 213 -6.86 -0.10 -15.63
N ALA A 214 -7.79 -1.06 -15.59
CA ALA A 214 -7.81 -2.21 -16.49
C ALA A 214 -7.85 -1.80 -17.97
N LEU A 215 -8.59 -0.73 -18.30
CA LEU A 215 -8.65 -0.14 -19.64
C LEU A 215 -7.45 0.75 -19.99
N GLN A 216 -6.45 0.85 -19.13
CA GLN A 216 -5.29 1.74 -19.29
C GLN A 216 -5.67 3.23 -19.45
N ARG A 217 -6.82 3.63 -18.92
CA ARG A 217 -7.35 5.01 -18.96
C ARG A 217 -6.99 5.80 -17.70
N GLY A 218 -5.76 5.66 -17.20
CA GLY A 218 -5.28 6.32 -15.96
C GLY A 218 -5.42 7.85 -15.98
N GLN A 219 -5.42 8.49 -17.16
CA GLN A 219 -5.69 9.92 -17.30
C GLN A 219 -7.10 10.33 -16.86
N LEU A 220 -8.11 9.47 -17.07
CA LEU A 220 -9.48 9.73 -16.61
C LEU A 220 -9.59 9.57 -15.07
N VAL A 221 -8.79 8.67 -14.50
CA VAL A 221 -8.65 8.56 -13.04
C VAL A 221 -7.95 9.79 -12.49
N ALA A 222 -6.85 10.25 -13.10
CA ALA A 222 -6.13 11.45 -12.66
C ALA A 222 -6.99 12.72 -12.70
N ALA A 223 -7.90 12.83 -13.66
CA ALA A 223 -8.81 13.97 -13.79
C ALA A 223 -9.79 14.08 -12.63
N GLU A 224 -10.09 12.99 -11.94
CA GLU A 224 -11.06 12.94 -10.84
C GLU A 224 -10.39 13.15 -9.46
N ILE A 225 -9.16 12.70 -9.26
CA ILE A 225 -8.47 12.69 -7.95
C ILE A 225 -8.44 14.08 -7.29
N ILE A 226 -8.19 15.15 -8.06
CA ILE A 226 -8.18 16.53 -7.51
C ILE A 226 -9.59 17.03 -7.20
N PRO A 227 -10.60 16.91 -8.08
CA PRO A 227 -11.99 17.22 -7.75
C PRO A 227 -12.53 16.51 -6.50
N GLU A 228 -12.25 15.21 -6.31
CA GLU A 228 -12.63 14.48 -5.10
C GLU A 228 -12.03 15.14 -3.85
N ALA A 229 -10.72 15.41 -3.88
CA ALA A 229 -10.02 16.02 -2.75
C ALA A 229 -10.52 17.45 -2.44
N LEU A 230 -10.85 18.24 -3.47
CA LEU A 230 -11.44 19.58 -3.31
C LEU A 230 -12.87 19.51 -2.75
N LEU A 231 -13.68 18.56 -3.22
CA LEU A 231 -15.03 18.35 -2.70
C LEU A 231 -14.96 17.95 -1.22
N LEU A 232 -14.08 17.00 -0.87
CA LEU A 232 -13.86 16.63 0.53
C LEU A 232 -13.46 17.82 1.37
N LEU A 233 -12.48 18.62 0.93
CA LEU A 233 -12.04 19.82 1.64
C LEU A 233 -13.19 20.82 1.82
N GLY A 234 -13.98 21.07 0.78
CA GLY A 234 -15.14 21.95 0.83
C GLY A 234 -16.19 21.48 1.84
N LEU A 235 -16.53 20.18 1.84
CA LEU A 235 -17.46 19.60 2.82
C LEU A 235 -16.89 19.68 4.24
N VAL A 236 -15.60 19.42 4.41
CA VAL A 236 -14.94 19.50 5.72
C VAL A 236 -14.92 20.93 6.25
N VAL A 237 -14.60 21.91 5.41
CA VAL A 237 -14.66 23.34 5.80
C VAL A 237 -16.09 23.75 6.17
N LEU A 238 -17.08 23.29 5.41
CA LEU A 238 -18.50 23.55 5.73
C LEU A 238 -18.87 22.95 7.10
N GLY A 239 -18.42 21.72 7.38
CA GLY A 239 -18.63 21.07 8.68
C GLY A 239 -17.97 21.82 9.83
N ALA A 240 -16.77 22.31 9.62
CA ALA A 240 -16.04 23.13 10.59
C ALA A 240 -16.72 24.46 10.88
N LEU A 241 -17.21 25.15 9.83
CA LEU A 241 -17.94 26.42 9.97
C LEU A 241 -19.32 26.30 10.65
N ARG A 242 -19.87 25.09 10.68
CA ARG A 242 -21.18 24.78 11.30
C ARG A 242 -21.03 24.00 12.61
N ASP A 243 -19.81 23.81 13.13
CA ASP A 243 -19.51 23.05 14.36
C ASP A 243 -20.15 21.65 14.38
N LEU A 244 -20.08 20.95 13.23
CA LEU A 244 -20.68 19.65 13.07
C LEU A 244 -19.79 18.55 13.67
N GLY A 245 -20.42 17.53 14.27
CA GLY A 245 -19.72 16.45 14.97
C GLY A 245 -19.07 15.41 14.06
N ALA A 246 -18.39 14.42 14.67
CA ALA A 246 -17.62 13.37 14.01
C ALA A 246 -18.38 12.61 12.91
N SER A 247 -19.68 12.35 13.11
CA SER A 247 -20.53 11.66 12.12
C SER A 247 -20.59 12.42 10.79
N TYR A 248 -20.70 13.76 10.84
CA TYR A 248 -20.72 14.57 9.63
C TYR A 248 -19.43 14.43 8.81
N PHE A 249 -18.26 14.42 9.47
CA PHE A 249 -16.99 14.30 8.76
C PHE A 249 -16.84 12.92 8.11
N ILE A 250 -17.39 11.85 8.71
CA ILE A 250 -17.47 10.54 8.04
C ILE A 250 -18.38 10.62 6.82
N TRP A 251 -19.52 11.30 6.91
CA TRP A 251 -20.39 11.57 5.76
C TRP A 251 -19.70 12.38 4.67
N ALA A 252 -18.85 13.37 5.02
CA ALA A 252 -18.08 14.13 4.05
C ALA A 252 -17.16 13.23 3.22
N TYR A 253 -16.47 12.25 3.85
CA TYR A 253 -15.73 11.21 3.13
C TYR A 253 -16.65 10.34 2.26
N ALA A 254 -17.75 9.86 2.79
CA ALA A 254 -18.69 9.03 2.04
C ALA A 254 -19.25 9.75 0.82
N LEU A 255 -19.62 11.03 0.96
CA LEU A 255 -20.17 11.85 -0.13
C LEU A 255 -19.12 12.16 -1.21
N SER A 256 -17.86 12.43 -0.83
CA SER A 256 -16.79 12.63 -1.80
C SER A 256 -16.51 11.36 -2.60
N TYR A 257 -16.48 10.20 -1.95
CA TYR A 257 -16.32 8.91 -2.64
C TYR A 257 -17.55 8.54 -3.48
N ALA A 258 -18.76 8.96 -3.08
CA ALA A 258 -19.96 8.78 -3.88
C ALA A 258 -19.89 9.60 -5.18
N ALA A 259 -19.45 10.85 -5.10
CA ALA A 259 -19.25 11.71 -6.27
C ALA A 259 -18.21 11.11 -7.23
N ALA A 260 -17.09 10.60 -6.70
CA ALA A 260 -16.08 9.88 -7.47
C ALA A 260 -16.64 8.61 -8.13
N ALA A 261 -17.42 7.81 -7.40
CA ALA A 261 -18.05 6.61 -7.94
C ALA A 261 -19.02 6.94 -9.08
N ILE A 262 -19.82 8.00 -8.93
CA ILE A 262 -20.73 8.50 -9.97
C ILE A 262 -19.93 8.94 -11.20
N TYR A 263 -18.85 9.68 -11.02
CA TYR A 263 -17.97 10.09 -12.12
C TYR A 263 -17.41 8.86 -12.87
N TYR A 264 -16.83 7.88 -12.17
CA TYR A 264 -16.27 6.69 -12.79
C TYR A 264 -17.35 5.87 -13.51
N ALA A 265 -18.53 5.72 -12.93
CA ALA A 265 -19.67 5.07 -13.58
C ALA A 265 -20.08 5.80 -14.86
N ALA A 266 -20.24 7.12 -14.80
CA ALA A 266 -20.60 7.95 -15.95
C ALA A 266 -19.56 7.83 -17.08
N VAL A 267 -18.27 7.86 -16.75
CA VAL A 267 -17.19 7.68 -17.71
C VAL A 267 -17.24 6.28 -18.36
N LEU A 268 -17.40 5.21 -17.58
CA LEU A 268 -17.49 3.84 -18.10
C LEU A 268 -18.71 3.65 -19.02
N LEU A 269 -19.83 4.28 -18.70
CA LEU A 269 -21.03 4.31 -19.54
C LEU A 269 -20.78 5.09 -20.84
N ALA A 270 -20.20 6.29 -20.75
CA ALA A 270 -19.94 7.17 -21.89
C ALA A 270 -18.97 6.55 -22.92
N ILE A 271 -17.94 5.85 -22.46
CA ILE A 271 -17.01 5.14 -23.35
C ILE A 271 -17.54 3.79 -23.85
N GLY A 272 -18.76 3.40 -23.45
CA GLY A 272 -19.39 2.14 -23.84
C GLY A 272 -18.75 0.87 -23.25
N ALA A 273 -17.83 1.03 -22.29
CA ALA A 273 -17.12 -0.09 -21.67
C ALA A 273 -17.99 -0.89 -20.68
N TRP A 274 -19.04 -0.26 -20.19
CA TRP A 274 -19.98 -0.87 -19.27
C TRP A 274 -21.42 -0.53 -19.65
N ARG A 275 -22.30 -1.53 -19.56
CA ARG A 275 -23.75 -1.39 -19.66
C ARG A 275 -24.35 -2.22 -18.55
N PRO A 276 -24.80 -1.61 -17.44
CA PRO A 276 -25.25 -2.33 -16.25
C PRO A 276 -26.41 -3.26 -16.58
N ARG A 277 -26.23 -4.55 -16.34
CA ARG A 277 -27.25 -5.58 -16.57
C ARG A 277 -27.55 -6.41 -15.34
N PHE A 278 -26.86 -6.18 -14.21
CA PHE A 278 -27.01 -6.87 -12.91
C PHE A 278 -27.30 -8.37 -13.05
N ARG A 279 -26.51 -9.07 -13.85
CA ARG A 279 -26.63 -10.50 -14.05
C ARG A 279 -25.76 -11.23 -13.06
N PHE A 280 -26.41 -11.94 -12.13
CA PHE A 280 -25.74 -12.77 -11.15
C PHE A 280 -25.57 -14.19 -11.68
N ASP A 281 -24.39 -14.53 -12.17
CA ASP A 281 -24.05 -15.89 -12.61
C ASP A 281 -23.50 -16.70 -11.42
N ARG A 282 -24.39 -17.48 -10.79
CA ARG A 282 -24.04 -18.34 -9.65
C ARG A 282 -22.93 -19.33 -9.95
N GLY A 283 -22.79 -19.79 -11.22
CA GLY A 283 -21.75 -20.73 -11.63
C GLY A 283 -20.34 -20.14 -11.59
N GLN A 284 -20.22 -18.82 -11.61
CA GLN A 284 -18.93 -18.11 -11.62
C GLN A 284 -18.40 -17.79 -10.20
N ILE A 285 -19.25 -17.81 -9.17
CA ILE A 285 -18.89 -17.41 -7.81
C ILE A 285 -17.74 -18.27 -7.27
N GLY A 286 -17.85 -19.59 -7.35
CA GLY A 286 -16.85 -20.51 -6.84
C GLY A 286 -15.46 -20.33 -7.48
N PRO A 287 -15.35 -20.31 -8.82
CA PRO A 287 -14.10 -20.01 -9.52
C PRO A 287 -13.51 -18.66 -9.12
N TRP A 288 -14.32 -17.61 -9.00
CA TRP A 288 -13.81 -16.27 -8.67
C TRP A 288 -13.33 -16.20 -7.21
N LEU A 289 -14.09 -16.73 -6.26
CA LEU A 289 -13.66 -16.77 -4.86
C LEU A 289 -12.33 -17.54 -4.71
N ARG A 290 -12.14 -18.65 -5.43
CA ARG A 290 -10.85 -19.36 -5.42
C ARG A 290 -9.70 -18.53 -6.00
N MET A 291 -9.96 -17.72 -7.01
CA MET A 291 -8.95 -16.84 -7.62
C MET A 291 -8.64 -15.63 -6.74
N THR A 292 -9.63 -15.10 -6.01
CA THR A 292 -9.44 -13.94 -5.14
C THR A 292 -8.85 -14.30 -3.79
N LEU A 293 -8.99 -15.54 -3.30
CA LEU A 293 -8.54 -15.93 -1.98
C LEU A 293 -7.05 -15.62 -1.70
N PRO A 294 -6.09 -15.93 -2.61
CA PRO A 294 -4.69 -15.54 -2.41
C PRO A 294 -4.49 -14.02 -2.41
N LEU A 295 -5.28 -13.28 -3.20
CA LEU A 295 -5.26 -11.81 -3.24
C LEU A 295 -5.85 -11.23 -1.97
N ALA A 296 -6.94 -11.84 -1.46
CA ALA A 296 -7.59 -11.46 -0.22
C ALA A 296 -6.62 -11.55 0.97
N VAL A 297 -5.85 -12.63 1.08
CA VAL A 297 -4.85 -12.81 2.15
C VAL A 297 -3.81 -11.67 2.13
N SER A 298 -3.31 -11.33 0.95
CA SER A 298 -2.35 -10.22 0.82
C SER A 298 -2.99 -8.88 1.19
N TYR A 299 -4.25 -8.66 0.80
CA TYR A 299 -4.98 -7.44 1.11
C TYR A 299 -5.31 -7.33 2.60
N VAL A 300 -5.70 -8.44 3.26
CA VAL A 300 -5.87 -8.53 4.73
C VAL A 300 -4.57 -8.12 5.42
N PHE A 301 -3.43 -8.72 5.06
CA PHE A 301 -2.16 -8.40 5.69
C PHE A 301 -1.78 -6.94 5.50
N THR A 302 -1.92 -6.40 4.29
CA THR A 302 -1.63 -4.98 4.06
C THR A 302 -2.53 -4.07 4.87
N THR A 303 -3.83 -4.36 4.96
CA THR A 303 -4.77 -3.55 5.75
C THR A 303 -4.48 -3.63 7.24
N LEU A 304 -4.24 -4.83 7.77
CA LEU A 304 -3.87 -5.01 9.18
C LEU A 304 -2.57 -4.29 9.51
N TYR A 305 -1.56 -4.39 8.66
CA TYR A 305 -0.29 -3.69 8.84
C TYR A 305 -0.48 -2.17 9.05
N TRP A 306 -1.41 -1.55 8.34
CA TRP A 306 -1.65 -0.11 8.43
C TRP A 306 -2.65 0.31 9.50
N GLN A 307 -3.46 -0.62 10.03
CA GLN A 307 -4.65 -0.26 10.82
C GLN A 307 -4.70 -0.92 12.21
N ILE A 308 -3.90 -1.97 12.45
CA ILE A 308 -4.06 -2.82 13.63
C ILE A 308 -3.74 -2.11 14.96
N ASP A 309 -2.87 -1.08 14.93
CA ASP A 309 -2.48 -0.32 16.13
C ASP A 309 -3.70 0.36 16.79
N VAL A 310 -4.64 0.86 15.98
CA VAL A 310 -5.82 1.58 16.50
C VAL A 310 -6.77 0.69 17.30
N PRO A 311 -7.19 -0.50 16.81
CA PRO A 311 -7.95 -1.45 17.62
C PRO A 311 -7.27 -1.84 18.92
N ILE A 312 -5.96 -2.10 18.89
CA ILE A 312 -5.21 -2.52 20.06
C ILE A 312 -5.15 -1.36 21.07
N LEU A 313 -4.80 -0.17 20.63
CA LEU A 313 -4.74 1.02 21.46
C LEU A 313 -6.11 1.35 22.06
N GLN A 314 -7.19 1.26 21.28
CA GLN A 314 -8.54 1.50 21.75
C GLN A 314 -8.99 0.46 22.79
N HIS A 315 -8.56 -0.80 22.65
CA HIS A 315 -8.96 -1.90 23.53
C HIS A 315 -8.22 -1.87 24.87
N PHE A 316 -6.92 -1.60 24.86
CA PHE A 316 -6.06 -1.62 26.06
C PHE A 316 -5.90 -0.23 26.70
N GLY A 317 -6.31 0.84 26.03
CA GLY A 317 -6.27 2.19 26.59
C GLY A 317 -7.21 2.33 27.80
N PRO A 318 -6.89 3.22 28.75
CA PRO A 318 -7.64 3.34 29.99
C PRO A 318 -9.04 3.91 29.79
N SER A 319 -9.98 3.43 30.60
CA SER A 319 -11.38 3.86 30.59
C SER A 319 -11.61 5.19 31.34
N THR A 320 -10.61 5.72 32.04
CA THR A 320 -10.74 6.88 32.92
C THR A 320 -10.48 8.20 32.20
N PRO A 321 -11.29 9.25 32.42
CA PRO A 321 -11.21 10.51 31.66
C PRO A 321 -10.12 11.49 32.16
N ALA A 322 -9.08 11.05 32.85
CA ALA A 322 -8.21 11.89 33.67
C ALA A 322 -7.49 13.06 32.96
N HIS A 323 -7.37 13.08 31.64
CA HIS A 323 -6.66 14.15 30.90
C HIS A 323 -7.31 14.49 29.55
N CYS A 324 -8.54 14.06 29.32
CA CYS A 324 -9.28 14.34 28.10
C CYS A 324 -10.44 15.31 28.43
N PRO A 325 -10.48 16.52 27.86
CA PRO A 325 -11.48 17.54 28.21
C PRO A 325 -12.90 17.22 27.74
N THR A 326 -13.12 16.11 27.07
CA THR A 326 -14.42 15.67 26.58
C THR A 326 -14.91 14.44 27.38
N LEU A 327 -16.23 14.24 27.44
CA LEU A 327 -16.91 13.12 28.11
C LEU A 327 -16.59 11.73 27.49
N THR A 328 -15.50 11.63 26.72
CA THR A 328 -15.03 10.41 26.07
C THR A 328 -13.98 9.70 26.89
N THR A 329 -13.86 8.38 26.73
CA THR A 329 -12.82 7.60 27.40
C THR A 329 -11.42 8.03 26.95
N LEU A 330 -10.43 7.92 27.82
CA LEU A 330 -9.04 8.31 27.52
C LEU A 330 -8.47 7.54 26.32
N SER A 331 -8.88 6.29 26.10
CA SER A 331 -8.49 5.49 24.93
C SER A 331 -8.80 6.15 23.59
N TYR A 332 -9.93 6.84 23.44
CA TYR A 332 -10.22 7.58 22.23
C TYR A 332 -9.35 8.83 22.07
N CYS A 333 -8.95 9.48 23.15
CA CYS A 333 -8.01 10.59 23.10
C CYS A 333 -6.64 10.15 22.63
N GLU A 334 -6.15 9.01 23.12
CA GLU A 334 -4.89 8.41 22.67
C GLU A 334 -4.91 8.04 21.19
N VAL A 335 -6.00 7.41 20.72
CA VAL A 335 -6.21 7.17 19.30
C VAL A 335 -6.18 8.50 18.52
N GLY A 336 -6.80 9.55 19.07
CA GLY A 336 -6.79 10.89 18.47
C GLY A 336 -5.38 11.48 18.37
N TRP A 337 -4.58 11.41 19.44
CA TRP A 337 -3.20 11.89 19.45
C TRP A 337 -2.28 11.10 18.53
N TYR A 338 -2.40 9.76 18.55
CA TYR A 338 -1.67 8.87 17.67
C TYR A 338 -1.98 9.15 16.20
N GLN A 339 -3.25 9.18 15.85
CA GLN A 339 -3.69 9.40 14.48
C GLN A 339 -3.38 10.82 13.97
N ALA A 340 -3.40 11.82 14.84
CA ALA A 340 -2.96 13.17 14.48
C ALA A 340 -1.46 13.20 14.12
N ALA A 341 -0.61 12.52 14.92
CA ALA A 341 0.82 12.38 14.62
C ALA A 341 1.07 11.53 13.36
N TYR A 342 0.24 10.53 13.12
CA TYR A 342 0.38 9.60 11.98
C TYR A 342 0.12 10.26 10.62
N ARG A 343 -0.67 11.35 10.56
CA ARG A 343 -1.01 12.03 9.29
C ARG A 343 0.17 12.71 8.60
N PRO A 344 0.96 13.60 9.24
CA PRO A 344 2.15 14.15 8.61
C PRO A 344 3.20 13.07 8.29
N PHE A 345 3.31 12.05 9.14
CA PHE A 345 4.16 10.89 8.89
C PHE A 345 3.77 10.18 7.57
N GLN A 346 2.48 9.83 7.37
CA GLN A 346 1.99 9.24 6.14
C GLN A 346 2.18 10.15 4.91
N ALA A 347 2.06 11.47 5.07
CA ALA A 347 2.26 12.40 3.96
C ALA A 347 3.70 12.33 3.40
N LEU A 348 4.71 12.09 4.23
CA LEU A 348 6.10 11.95 3.80
C LEU A 348 6.33 10.65 3.00
N LEU A 349 5.54 9.60 3.22
CA LEU A 349 5.66 8.33 2.49
C LEU A 349 5.28 8.43 1.01
N VAL A 350 4.68 9.53 0.58
CA VAL A 350 4.45 9.81 -0.85
C VAL A 350 5.76 9.79 -1.64
N VAL A 351 6.87 10.22 -1.04
CA VAL A 351 8.18 10.29 -1.72
C VAL A 351 8.69 8.90 -2.14
N PRO A 352 8.82 7.90 -1.23
CA PRO A 352 9.24 6.57 -1.63
C PRO A 352 8.25 5.89 -2.59
N PHE A 353 6.94 6.09 -2.46
CA PHE A 353 5.95 5.54 -3.38
C PHE A 353 6.07 6.14 -4.79
N ALA A 354 6.30 7.44 -4.91
CA ALA A 354 6.54 8.10 -6.19
C ALA A 354 7.81 7.56 -6.88
N LEU A 355 8.90 7.41 -6.14
CA LEU A 355 10.15 6.85 -6.67
C LEU A 355 9.99 5.38 -7.07
N ARG A 356 9.26 4.59 -6.27
CA ARG A 356 8.94 3.19 -6.56
C ARG A 356 8.22 3.04 -7.88
N SER A 357 7.23 3.88 -8.19
CA SER A 357 6.46 3.79 -9.44
C SER A 357 7.33 3.93 -10.70
N VAL A 358 8.46 4.64 -10.60
CA VAL A 358 9.44 4.82 -11.68
C VAL A 358 10.47 3.68 -11.72
N VAL A 359 10.93 3.23 -10.55
CA VAL A 359 12.02 2.27 -10.43
C VAL A 359 11.54 0.82 -10.61
N PHE A 360 10.34 0.49 -10.17
CA PHE A 360 9.80 -0.87 -10.22
C PHE A 360 9.80 -1.49 -11.63
N PRO A 361 9.28 -0.83 -12.70
CA PRO A 361 9.34 -1.39 -14.06
C PRO A 361 10.77 -1.64 -14.52
N LEU A 362 11.69 -0.73 -14.17
CA LEU A 362 13.10 -0.84 -14.54
C LEU A 362 13.75 -2.07 -13.89
N LEU A 363 13.52 -2.29 -12.58
CA LEU A 363 14.01 -3.46 -11.87
C LEU A 363 13.43 -4.76 -12.42
N SER A 364 12.14 -4.77 -12.82
CA SER A 364 11.48 -5.94 -13.42
C SER A 364 12.11 -6.33 -14.76
N VAL A 365 12.48 -5.36 -15.60
CA VAL A 365 13.21 -5.61 -16.85
C VAL A 365 14.61 -6.12 -16.55
N TYR A 366 15.35 -5.49 -15.64
CA TYR A 366 16.70 -5.92 -15.28
C TYR A 366 16.74 -7.32 -14.67
N HIS A 367 15.71 -7.71 -13.91
CA HIS A 367 15.62 -9.06 -13.38
C HIS A 367 15.63 -10.14 -14.48
N ARG A 368 14.99 -9.86 -15.62
CA ARG A 368 14.86 -10.80 -16.75
C ARG A 368 16.06 -10.75 -17.70
N GLU A 369 16.59 -9.56 -17.96
CA GLU A 369 17.52 -9.32 -19.05
C GLU A 369 18.97 -9.05 -18.60
N ALA A 370 19.16 -8.52 -17.39
CA ALA A 370 20.47 -8.07 -16.91
C ALA A 370 20.61 -8.15 -15.38
N PRO A 371 20.77 -9.34 -14.79
CA PRO A 371 20.82 -9.53 -13.32
C PRO A 371 21.87 -8.67 -12.61
N GLU A 372 23.01 -8.38 -13.26
CA GLU A 372 24.05 -7.52 -12.70
C GLU A 372 23.56 -6.07 -12.54
N ARG A 373 22.79 -5.59 -13.51
CA ARG A 373 22.16 -4.24 -13.46
C ARG A 373 21.08 -4.17 -12.41
N LEU A 374 20.35 -5.26 -12.16
CA LEU A 374 19.37 -5.35 -11.07
C LEU A 374 20.02 -5.05 -9.72
N VAL A 375 21.16 -5.68 -9.42
CA VAL A 375 21.88 -5.46 -8.15
C VAL A 375 22.33 -4.01 -8.02
N ALA A 376 22.92 -3.46 -9.07
CA ALA A 376 23.38 -2.07 -9.07
C ALA A 376 22.22 -1.07 -8.92
N ALA A 377 21.13 -1.26 -9.65
CA ALA A 377 19.94 -0.40 -9.58
C ALA A 377 19.23 -0.49 -8.23
N THR A 378 19.12 -1.69 -7.63
CA THR A 378 18.57 -1.86 -6.29
C THR A 378 19.41 -1.15 -5.23
N ARG A 379 20.75 -1.24 -5.29
CA ARG A 379 21.65 -0.51 -4.38
C ARG A 379 21.50 1.00 -4.52
N MET A 380 21.42 1.48 -5.75
CA MET A 380 21.23 2.91 -6.02
C MET A 380 19.87 3.41 -5.51
N PHE A 381 18.82 2.63 -5.70
CA PHE A 381 17.49 2.97 -5.21
C PHE A 381 17.43 2.99 -3.68
N PHE A 382 18.03 1.98 -3.01
CA PHE A 382 18.19 1.95 -1.56
C PHE A 382 18.92 3.19 -1.05
N LYS A 383 20.07 3.53 -1.67
CA LYS A 383 20.85 4.73 -1.33
C LYS A 383 20.04 6.01 -1.50
N ALA A 384 19.31 6.15 -2.60
CA ALA A 384 18.48 7.31 -2.85
C ALA A 384 17.40 7.50 -1.78
N LEU A 385 16.71 6.41 -1.41
CA LEU A 385 15.69 6.44 -0.35
C LEU A 385 16.30 6.72 1.02
N PHE A 386 17.48 6.19 1.34
CA PHE A 386 18.18 6.50 2.57
C PHE A 386 18.61 7.98 2.64
N VAL A 387 19.19 8.51 1.54
CA VAL A 387 19.61 9.91 1.43
C VAL A 387 18.44 10.88 1.61
N LEU A 388 17.23 10.51 1.17
CA LEU A 388 16.03 11.32 1.36
C LEU A 388 15.37 11.08 2.73
N GLY A 389 15.34 9.83 3.19
CA GLY A 389 14.65 9.44 4.42
C GLY A 389 15.36 9.92 5.69
N LEU A 390 16.69 9.89 5.73
CA LEU A 390 17.45 10.24 6.91
C LEU A 390 17.28 11.71 7.35
N PRO A 391 17.40 12.72 6.45
CA PRO A 391 17.15 14.10 6.84
C PRO A 391 15.68 14.36 7.18
N ALA A 392 14.74 13.71 6.50
CA ALA A 392 13.32 13.81 6.84
C ALA A 392 13.06 13.23 8.25
N SER A 393 13.65 12.08 8.57
CA SER A 393 13.58 11.47 9.89
C SER A 393 14.13 12.40 10.97
N LEU A 394 15.36 12.86 10.84
CA LEU A 394 15.99 13.77 11.80
C LEU A 394 15.26 15.11 11.92
N GLY A 395 14.79 15.67 10.79
CA GLY A 395 14.01 16.90 10.79
C GLY A 395 12.72 16.78 11.60
N VAL A 396 11.98 15.68 11.41
CA VAL A 396 10.75 15.43 12.17
C VAL A 396 11.04 15.15 13.64
N VAL A 397 12.08 14.38 13.97
CA VAL A 397 12.48 14.09 15.35
C VAL A 397 12.81 15.37 16.10
N VAL A 398 13.62 16.25 15.50
CA VAL A 398 14.08 17.47 16.17
C VAL A 398 12.99 18.53 16.23
N LEU A 399 12.23 18.72 15.15
CA LEU A 399 11.20 19.74 15.03
C LEU A 399 9.78 19.24 15.31
N ALA A 400 9.60 18.12 16.05
CA ALA A 400 8.28 17.52 16.29
C ALA A 400 7.30 18.52 16.95
N ASP A 401 7.72 19.29 17.94
CA ASP A 401 6.89 20.29 18.62
C ASP A 401 6.51 21.44 17.66
N GLN A 402 7.48 21.89 16.85
CA GLN A 402 7.26 22.95 15.88
C GLN A 402 6.33 22.49 14.74
N TYR A 403 6.47 21.25 14.25
CA TYR A 403 5.57 20.70 13.25
C TYR A 403 4.18 20.46 13.81
N THR A 404 4.06 20.04 15.07
CA THR A 404 2.78 19.93 15.77
C THR A 404 2.08 21.29 15.84
N SER A 405 2.81 22.35 16.21
CA SER A 405 2.30 23.72 16.20
C SER A 405 2.01 24.24 14.78
N LEU A 406 2.89 23.98 13.81
CA LEU A 406 2.74 24.39 12.40
C LEU A 406 1.45 23.83 11.79
N LEU A 407 1.21 22.54 12.00
CA LEU A 407 0.07 21.80 11.46
C LEU A 407 -1.16 21.87 12.38
N SER A 408 -1.08 22.62 13.49
CA SER A 408 -2.18 22.73 14.47
C SER A 408 -2.69 21.37 14.98
N LEU A 409 -1.77 20.43 15.20
CA LEU A 409 -2.08 19.14 15.81
C LEU A 409 -2.27 19.32 17.32
N TYR A 410 -2.78 18.28 17.99
CA TYR A 410 -2.84 18.26 19.45
C TYR A 410 -1.42 18.29 20.05
N PRO A 411 -1.15 19.11 21.07
CA PRO A 411 0.19 19.17 21.69
C PRO A 411 0.71 17.80 22.13
N GLN A 412 -0.19 16.94 22.62
CA GLN A 412 0.12 15.57 23.04
C GLN A 412 0.59 14.67 21.89
N SER A 413 0.35 15.08 20.62
CA SER A 413 0.82 14.34 19.46
C SER A 413 2.32 14.51 19.18
N ALA A 414 2.98 15.52 19.77
CA ALA A 414 4.39 15.80 19.48
C ALA A 414 5.35 14.66 19.88
N PRO A 415 5.25 14.02 21.06
CA PRO A 415 6.07 12.87 21.40
C PRO A 415 5.86 11.67 20.45
N ALA A 416 4.61 11.38 20.08
CA ALA A 416 4.30 10.33 19.11
C ALA A 416 4.89 10.67 17.72
N LEU A 417 4.76 11.91 17.27
CA LEU A 417 5.35 12.38 16.01
C LEU A 417 6.87 12.26 16.02
N ARG A 418 7.53 12.47 17.18
CA ARG A 418 8.97 12.29 17.34
C ARG A 418 9.38 10.83 17.16
N LEU A 419 8.65 9.90 17.79
CA LEU A 419 8.89 8.46 17.66
C LEU A 419 8.62 7.96 16.22
N LEU A 420 7.48 8.34 15.65
CA LEU A 420 7.16 8.03 14.25
C LEU A 420 8.16 8.70 13.28
N GLY A 421 8.65 9.89 13.61
CA GLY A 421 9.69 10.57 12.87
C GLY A 421 10.97 9.74 12.74
N ALA A 422 11.39 9.10 13.83
CA ALA A 422 12.54 8.20 13.82
C ALA A 422 12.34 6.98 12.90
N THR A 423 11.10 6.59 12.64
CA THR A 423 10.73 5.45 11.78
C THR A 423 10.86 5.76 10.29
N ILE A 424 10.78 7.03 9.89
CA ILE A 424 10.70 7.45 8.47
C ILE A 424 11.84 6.86 7.63
N VAL A 425 13.08 6.91 8.10
CA VAL A 425 14.23 6.40 7.35
C VAL A 425 14.10 4.89 7.08
N PHE A 426 13.58 4.12 8.04
CA PHE A 426 13.39 2.67 7.89
C PHE A 426 12.28 2.37 6.89
N MET A 427 11.15 3.06 6.96
CA MET A 427 10.08 2.92 5.96
C MET A 427 10.52 3.30 4.54
N PHE A 428 11.37 4.31 4.41
CA PHE A 428 11.93 4.66 3.10
C PHE A 428 12.78 3.52 2.55
N VAL A 429 13.70 2.96 3.32
CA VAL A 429 14.57 1.88 2.82
C VAL A 429 13.84 0.54 2.71
N ASP A 430 12.81 0.29 3.54
CA ASP A 430 11.94 -0.87 3.37
C ASP A 430 11.26 -0.87 1.99
N ASN A 431 10.81 0.29 1.52
CA ASN A 431 10.27 0.42 0.16
C ASN A 431 11.27 -0.03 -0.93
N ALA A 432 12.58 0.10 -0.74
CA ALA A 432 13.56 -0.45 -1.68
C ALA A 432 13.59 -1.98 -1.63
N CYS A 433 13.52 -2.56 -0.43
CA CYS A 433 13.49 -4.01 -0.24
C CYS A 433 12.22 -4.61 -0.86
N VAL A 434 11.08 -4.04 -0.56
CA VAL A 434 9.76 -4.43 -1.11
C VAL A 434 9.77 -4.36 -2.64
N THR A 435 10.22 -3.24 -3.19
CA THR A 435 10.26 -3.02 -4.65
C THR A 435 11.14 -4.04 -5.35
N ALA A 436 12.32 -4.34 -4.79
CA ALA A 436 13.22 -5.35 -5.34
C ALA A 436 12.61 -6.76 -5.28
N LEU A 437 12.01 -7.15 -4.14
CA LEU A 437 11.38 -8.47 -4.00
C LEU A 437 10.22 -8.65 -4.99
N LEU A 438 9.39 -7.64 -5.15
CA LEU A 438 8.27 -7.68 -6.11
C LEU A 438 8.76 -7.72 -7.55
N ALA A 439 9.79 -6.94 -7.91
CA ALA A 439 10.41 -6.95 -9.23
C ALA A 439 11.06 -8.30 -9.59
N MET A 440 11.46 -9.07 -8.57
CA MET A 440 12.02 -10.41 -8.70
C MET A 440 10.96 -11.53 -8.65
N ASP A 441 9.67 -11.20 -8.78
CA ASP A 441 8.54 -12.14 -8.67
C ASP A 441 8.49 -12.90 -7.31
N ARG A 442 9.06 -12.33 -6.22
CA ARG A 442 9.12 -12.93 -4.88
C ARG A 442 7.98 -12.46 -3.96
N GLN A 443 6.77 -12.36 -4.49
CA GLN A 443 5.59 -11.87 -3.77
C GLN A 443 5.25 -12.71 -2.53
N ARG A 444 5.40 -14.04 -2.59
CA ARG A 444 5.18 -14.90 -1.42
C ARG A 444 6.16 -14.61 -0.28
N THR A 445 7.42 -14.39 -0.63
CA THR A 445 8.45 -14.04 0.36
C THR A 445 8.16 -12.68 0.99
N PHE A 446 7.74 -11.70 0.19
CA PHE A 446 7.28 -10.40 0.68
C PHE A 446 6.09 -10.55 1.63
N ALA A 447 5.07 -11.32 1.28
CA ALA A 447 3.91 -11.56 2.13
C ALA A 447 4.29 -12.19 3.50
N TRP A 448 5.29 -13.09 3.52
CA TRP A 448 5.81 -13.65 4.78
C TRP A 448 6.56 -12.61 5.62
N VAL A 449 7.34 -11.73 5.01
CA VAL A 449 8.05 -10.65 5.73
C VAL A 449 7.02 -9.70 6.38
N VAL A 450 6.01 -9.26 5.61
CA VAL A 450 4.94 -8.40 6.14
C VAL A 450 4.14 -9.14 7.22
N GLY A 451 3.78 -10.40 6.99
CA GLY A 451 3.05 -11.21 7.98
C GLY A 451 3.82 -11.37 9.30
N ALA A 452 5.12 -11.60 9.22
CA ALA A 452 5.98 -11.63 10.41
C ALA A 452 6.04 -10.25 11.11
N GLY A 453 6.13 -9.16 10.35
CA GLY A 453 6.06 -7.80 10.88
C GLY A 453 4.77 -7.56 11.65
N ILE A 454 3.60 -7.96 11.10
CA ILE A 454 2.31 -7.84 11.79
C ILE A 454 2.30 -8.64 13.10
N VAL A 455 2.83 -9.86 13.09
CA VAL A 455 2.89 -10.69 14.31
C VAL A 455 3.75 -10.00 15.38
N VAL A 456 4.89 -9.44 15.00
CA VAL A 456 5.76 -8.68 15.92
C VAL A 456 5.03 -7.46 16.46
N ASN A 457 4.41 -6.65 15.58
CA ASN A 457 3.65 -5.46 15.96
C ASN A 457 2.51 -5.80 16.93
N VAL A 458 1.65 -6.77 16.59
CA VAL A 458 0.55 -7.19 17.45
C VAL A 458 1.07 -7.72 18.81
N ALA A 459 2.12 -8.54 18.79
CA ALA A 459 2.68 -9.11 20.00
C ALA A 459 3.26 -8.02 20.93
N LEU A 460 4.02 -7.07 20.39
CA LEU A 460 4.60 -5.99 21.17
C LEU A 460 3.53 -5.03 21.69
N ASN A 461 2.60 -4.60 20.85
CA ASN A 461 1.52 -3.71 21.27
C ASN A 461 0.64 -4.34 22.35
N THR A 462 0.21 -5.60 22.16
CA THR A 462 -0.64 -6.29 23.14
C THR A 462 0.07 -6.59 24.47
N ALA A 463 1.39 -6.79 24.43
CA ALA A 463 2.18 -7.02 25.64
C ALA A 463 2.56 -5.72 26.36
N LEU A 464 2.97 -4.69 25.62
CA LEU A 464 3.58 -3.50 26.22
C LEU A 464 2.54 -2.41 26.55
N ILE A 465 1.49 -2.22 25.74
CA ILE A 465 0.49 -1.17 26.01
C ILE A 465 -0.12 -1.34 27.41
N PRO A 466 -0.65 -2.51 27.81
CA PRO A 466 -1.23 -2.67 29.15
C PRO A 466 -0.23 -2.42 30.29
N VAL A 467 1.04 -2.80 30.11
CA VAL A 467 2.10 -2.61 31.09
C VAL A 467 2.40 -1.13 31.29
N PHE A 468 2.57 -0.39 30.20
CA PHE A 468 2.87 1.04 30.25
C PHE A 468 1.68 1.86 30.73
N GLU A 469 0.45 1.48 30.34
CA GLU A 469 -0.78 2.08 30.84
C GLU A 469 -0.94 1.87 32.37
N GLY A 470 -0.52 0.72 32.88
CA GLY A 470 -0.52 0.44 34.31
C GLY A 470 0.48 1.30 35.10
N VAL A 471 1.56 1.77 34.48
CA VAL A 471 2.57 2.64 35.11
C VAL A 471 2.24 4.12 34.91
N HIS A 472 1.84 4.50 33.68
CA HIS A 472 1.52 5.87 33.30
C HIS A 472 0.29 5.87 32.39
N ALA A 473 -0.88 6.07 32.97
CA ALA A 473 -2.13 6.13 32.23
C ALA A 473 -2.07 7.20 31.12
N GLY A 474 -2.44 6.81 29.91
CA GLY A 474 -2.37 7.69 28.74
C GLY A 474 -1.02 7.67 28.02
N SER A 475 -0.24 6.58 28.13
CA SER A 475 1.04 6.40 27.43
C SER A 475 1.02 5.34 26.32
N GLY A 476 -0.09 4.64 26.13
CA GLY A 476 -0.22 3.57 25.16
C GLY A 476 0.06 4.02 23.72
N TYR A 477 -0.35 5.23 23.36
CA TYR A 477 -0.07 5.78 22.02
C TYR A 477 1.42 6.01 21.74
N LEU A 478 2.24 6.22 22.78
CA LEU A 478 3.69 6.30 22.66
C LEU A 478 4.29 4.91 22.42
N VAL A 479 3.75 3.90 23.09
CA VAL A 479 4.14 2.50 22.89
C VAL A 479 3.84 2.09 21.45
N ALA A 480 2.62 2.36 20.94
CA ALA A 480 2.25 2.08 19.56
C ALA A 480 3.18 2.79 18.56
N SER A 481 3.56 4.05 18.85
CA SER A 481 4.50 4.80 18.01
C SER A 481 5.92 4.22 18.04
N ALA A 482 6.39 3.76 19.19
CA ALA A 482 7.70 3.12 19.35
C ALA A 482 7.72 1.72 18.71
N ASP A 483 6.65 0.95 18.87
CA ASP A 483 6.50 -0.37 18.25
C ASP A 483 6.54 -0.31 16.73
N THR A 484 5.92 0.71 16.13
CA THR A 484 6.05 0.96 14.69
C THR A 484 7.52 1.05 14.28
N ALA A 485 8.38 1.73 15.06
CA ALA A 485 9.81 1.81 14.75
C ALA A 485 10.52 0.45 14.87
N VAL A 486 10.21 -0.32 15.91
CA VAL A 486 10.79 -1.66 16.13
C VAL A 486 10.38 -2.61 14.99
N THR A 487 9.11 -2.60 14.63
CA THR A 487 8.56 -3.42 13.54
C THR A 487 9.20 -3.07 12.20
N GLU A 488 9.37 -1.79 11.88
CA GLU A 488 10.02 -1.35 10.64
C GLU A 488 11.50 -1.75 10.58
N ILE A 489 12.23 -1.61 11.69
CA ILE A 489 13.62 -2.09 11.77
C ILE A 489 13.68 -3.58 11.51
N ALA A 490 12.79 -4.36 12.13
CA ALA A 490 12.73 -5.81 11.94
C ALA A 490 12.43 -6.17 10.47
N MET A 491 11.50 -5.47 9.82
CA MET A 491 11.17 -5.67 8.41
C MET A 491 12.32 -5.31 7.48
N VAL A 492 13.02 -4.21 7.72
CA VAL A 492 14.23 -3.84 6.95
C VAL A 492 15.31 -4.91 7.09
N VAL A 493 15.58 -5.38 8.31
CA VAL A 493 16.56 -6.44 8.56
C VAL A 493 16.17 -7.75 7.85
N ALA A 494 14.90 -8.13 7.94
CA ALA A 494 14.38 -9.30 7.24
C ALA A 494 14.48 -9.14 5.71
N GLY A 495 14.06 -8.00 5.17
CA GLY A 495 14.13 -7.69 3.75
C GLY A 495 15.56 -7.73 3.20
N LEU A 496 16.52 -7.09 3.88
CA LEU A 496 17.93 -7.11 3.53
C LEU A 496 18.53 -8.52 3.59
N THR A 497 18.14 -9.31 4.61
CA THR A 497 18.59 -10.69 4.75
C THR A 497 18.09 -11.56 3.61
N VAL A 498 16.84 -11.42 3.24
CA VAL A 498 16.24 -12.13 2.10
C VAL A 498 16.90 -11.71 0.79
N LEU A 499 17.07 -10.42 0.54
CA LEU A 499 17.75 -9.92 -0.66
C LEU A 499 19.18 -10.45 -0.77
N ARG A 500 19.91 -10.50 0.36
CA ARG A 500 21.26 -11.07 0.40
C ARG A 500 21.26 -12.56 0.01
N ARG A 501 20.30 -13.35 0.52
CA ARG A 501 20.14 -14.78 0.16
C ARG A 501 19.78 -14.97 -1.32
N LEU A 502 19.12 -14.01 -1.93
CA LEU A 502 18.77 -14.00 -3.36
C LEU A 502 19.89 -13.44 -4.27
N GLY A 503 21.08 -13.16 -3.73
CA GLY A 503 22.22 -12.64 -4.48
C GLY A 503 22.23 -11.10 -4.63
N VAL A 504 21.24 -10.40 -4.10
CA VAL A 504 21.16 -8.93 -4.13
C VAL A 504 21.69 -8.37 -2.80
N GLY A 505 22.98 -8.53 -2.54
CA GLY A 505 23.61 -8.02 -1.32
C GLY A 505 23.74 -6.49 -1.34
N ILE A 506 23.22 -5.81 -0.32
CA ILE A 506 23.32 -4.35 -0.15
C ILE A 506 24.34 -4.07 0.97
N PRO A 507 25.53 -3.51 0.67
CA PRO A 507 26.53 -3.14 1.67
C PRO A 507 26.14 -1.83 2.35
N VAL A 508 25.15 -1.87 3.25
CA VAL A 508 24.49 -0.70 3.84
C VAL A 508 25.51 0.32 4.36
N ILE A 509 26.40 -0.09 5.26
CA ILE A 509 27.37 0.83 5.88
C ILE A 509 28.21 1.55 4.82
N ARG A 510 28.78 0.80 3.85
CA ARG A 510 29.60 1.38 2.78
C ARG A 510 28.82 2.36 1.90
N LEU A 511 27.52 2.13 1.76
CA LEU A 511 26.66 2.90 0.87
C LEU A 511 26.24 4.23 1.49
N VAL A 512 26.04 4.26 2.83
CA VAL A 512 25.39 5.39 3.51
C VAL A 512 26.30 6.17 4.47
N TRP A 513 27.52 5.68 4.78
CA TRP A 513 28.38 6.29 5.80
C TRP A 513 28.69 7.78 5.58
N ARG A 514 28.79 8.23 4.31
CA ARG A 514 29.01 9.64 3.97
C ARG A 514 27.77 10.51 4.14
N THR A 515 26.60 9.91 4.13
CA THR A 515 25.31 10.59 4.31
C THR A 515 25.06 10.90 5.79
N VAL A 516 25.48 10.01 6.68
CA VAL A 516 25.23 10.13 8.12
C VAL A 516 25.83 11.40 8.73
N PRO A 517 27.11 11.77 8.51
CA PRO A 517 27.67 13.02 9.04
C PRO A 517 26.94 14.27 8.53
N ALA A 518 26.53 14.28 7.26
CA ALA A 518 25.76 15.39 6.70
C ALA A 518 24.40 15.57 7.40
N ALA A 519 23.73 14.47 7.67
CA ALA A 519 22.44 14.49 8.37
C ALA A 519 22.60 14.88 9.86
N LEU A 520 23.65 14.39 10.53
CA LEU A 520 23.93 14.76 11.92
C LEU A 520 24.28 16.24 12.07
N LEU A 521 25.06 16.82 11.14
CA LEU A 521 25.36 18.26 11.15
C LEU A 521 24.11 19.10 10.87
N MET A 522 23.25 18.66 9.96
CA MET A 522 21.92 19.28 9.75
C MET A 522 21.07 19.19 11.01
N GLY A 523 21.01 18.02 11.66
CA GLY A 523 20.28 17.83 12.92
C GLY A 523 20.85 18.70 14.04
N GLY A 524 22.18 18.81 14.16
CA GLY A 524 22.85 19.72 15.10
C GLY A 524 22.48 21.18 14.86
N PHE A 525 22.45 21.62 13.60
CA PHE A 525 21.96 22.95 13.23
C PHE A 525 20.52 23.16 13.72
N LEU A 526 19.60 22.20 13.50
CA LEU A 526 18.22 22.28 13.93
C LEU A 526 18.06 22.31 15.46
N LEU A 527 18.94 21.62 16.20
CA LEU A 527 18.98 21.65 17.66
C LEU A 527 19.44 23.00 18.23
N LEU A 528 20.29 23.73 17.49
CA LEU A 528 20.79 25.05 17.89
C LEU A 528 19.79 26.17 17.58
N VAL A 529 19.00 25.99 16.49
CA VAL A 529 18.07 27.00 16.03
C VAL A 529 16.65 26.58 16.38
N HIS A 530 16.10 27.17 17.45
CA HIS A 530 14.73 26.91 17.87
C HIS A 530 13.76 27.88 17.19
N PRO A 531 13.07 27.50 16.07
CA PRO A 531 12.16 28.40 15.41
C PRO A 531 10.95 28.71 16.28
N SER A 532 10.62 29.98 16.44
CA SER A 532 9.40 30.46 17.05
C SER A 532 8.44 30.95 15.96
N GLY A 533 7.33 30.24 15.81
CA GLY A 533 6.27 30.58 14.86
C GLY A 533 6.33 29.81 13.52
N ARG A 534 5.17 29.78 12.85
CA ARG A 534 4.93 28.93 11.66
C ARG A 534 5.85 29.23 10.48
N LEU A 535 6.02 30.51 10.15
CA LEU A 535 6.86 30.92 9.03
C LEU A 535 8.34 30.59 9.30
N ALA A 536 8.82 30.85 10.53
CA ALA A 536 10.19 30.51 10.92
C ALA A 536 10.46 29.02 10.83
N THR A 537 9.50 28.17 11.25
CA THR A 537 9.62 26.70 11.13
C THR A 537 9.77 26.27 9.66
N VAL A 538 8.96 26.81 8.75
CA VAL A 538 9.06 26.50 7.32
C VAL A 538 10.40 26.95 6.75
N LEU A 539 10.81 28.19 7.03
CA LEU A 539 12.07 28.74 6.52
C LEU A 539 13.29 27.96 7.03
N ILE A 540 13.32 27.63 8.33
CA ILE A 540 14.42 26.85 8.93
C ILE A 540 14.45 25.43 8.37
N THR A 541 13.30 24.81 8.13
CA THR A 541 13.24 23.50 7.46
C THR A 541 13.86 23.56 6.06
N LEU A 542 13.55 24.60 5.28
CA LEU A 542 14.12 24.80 3.95
C LEU A 542 15.63 25.09 4.01
N VAL A 543 16.08 25.90 4.96
CA VAL A 543 17.50 26.19 5.18
C VAL A 543 18.25 24.92 5.59
N ALA A 544 17.69 24.11 6.50
CA ALA A 544 18.27 22.84 6.91
C ALA A 544 18.38 21.85 5.73
N ALA A 545 17.37 21.79 4.87
CA ALA A 545 17.40 20.98 3.66
C ALA A 545 18.50 21.47 2.68
N ALA A 546 18.68 22.79 2.55
CA ALA A 546 19.75 23.37 1.72
C ALA A 546 21.15 23.08 2.31
N ILE A 547 21.32 23.21 3.64
CA ILE A 547 22.55 22.84 4.35
C ILE A 547 22.86 21.36 4.10
N TYR A 548 21.88 20.48 4.29
CA TYR A 548 22.06 19.05 4.04
C TYR A 548 22.50 18.78 2.60
N ALA A 549 21.84 19.38 1.61
CA ALA A 549 22.19 19.22 0.20
C ALA A 549 23.63 19.70 -0.07
N ALA A 550 24.06 20.82 0.51
CA ALA A 550 25.43 21.33 0.41
C ALA A 550 26.45 20.36 1.05
N LEU A 551 26.13 19.82 2.23
CA LEU A 551 26.95 18.83 2.93
C LEU A 551 27.08 17.51 2.17
N LEU A 552 26.02 17.04 1.49
CA LEU A 552 26.09 15.86 0.61
C LEU A 552 27.09 16.06 -0.53
N VAL A 553 27.15 17.27 -1.10
CA VAL A 553 28.14 17.60 -2.14
C VAL A 553 29.54 17.67 -1.55
N LEU A 554 29.72 18.32 -0.39
CA LEU A 554 30.98 18.46 0.32
C LEU A 554 31.60 17.10 0.69
N PHE A 555 30.80 16.21 1.28
CA PHE A 555 31.22 14.85 1.67
C PHE A 555 31.27 13.87 0.51
N ARG A 556 31.01 14.36 -0.72
CA ARG A 556 30.96 13.51 -1.93
C ARG A 556 30.07 12.27 -1.74
N ALA A 557 28.96 12.45 -1.03
CA ALA A 557 27.99 11.39 -0.78
C ALA A 557 27.24 10.99 -2.07
N VAL A 558 27.13 11.90 -3.04
CA VAL A 558 26.57 11.67 -4.38
C VAL A 558 27.69 11.38 -5.37
N ASP A 559 27.70 10.19 -5.95
CA ASP A 559 28.72 9.74 -6.90
C ASP A 559 28.65 10.48 -8.25
N ALA A 560 29.73 10.41 -9.06
CA ALA A 560 29.76 11.07 -10.34
C ALA A 560 28.69 10.60 -11.32
N GLN A 561 28.35 9.32 -11.28
CA GLN A 561 27.27 8.73 -12.09
C GLN A 561 25.89 9.26 -11.66
N GLU A 562 25.63 9.34 -10.36
CA GLU A 562 24.38 9.87 -9.78
C GLU A 562 24.22 11.36 -10.13
N ARG A 563 25.29 12.13 -10.04
CA ARG A 563 25.31 13.55 -10.46
C ARG A 563 25.00 13.72 -11.95
N GLY A 564 25.49 12.80 -12.78
CA GLY A 564 25.18 12.77 -14.22
C GLY A 564 23.70 12.52 -14.48
N LEU A 565 23.06 11.60 -13.74
CA LEU A 565 21.62 11.32 -13.83
C LEU A 565 20.77 12.52 -13.37
N ILE A 566 21.14 13.14 -12.25
CA ILE A 566 20.44 14.33 -11.74
C ILE A 566 20.53 15.49 -12.75
N ARG A 567 21.72 15.73 -13.35
CA ARG A 567 21.88 16.77 -14.37
C ARG A 567 21.02 16.52 -15.61
N ARG A 568 20.92 15.26 -16.07
CA ARG A 568 20.06 14.88 -17.19
C ARG A 568 18.57 15.07 -16.85
N ALA A 569 18.15 14.69 -15.64
CA ALA A 569 16.78 14.88 -15.17
C ALA A 569 16.38 16.37 -15.07
N LEU A 570 17.32 17.25 -14.72
CA LEU A 570 17.11 18.71 -14.66
C LEU A 570 17.22 19.41 -16.02
N GLY A 571 17.29 18.66 -17.14
CA GLY A 571 17.33 19.23 -18.49
C GLY A 571 18.62 20.00 -18.82
N ARG A 572 19.67 19.88 -18.00
CA ARG A 572 21.01 20.50 -18.23
C ARG A 572 21.90 19.52 -18.98
N THR A 573 21.50 19.12 -20.17
CA THR A 573 22.39 18.49 -21.15
C THR A 573 23.05 19.60 -21.98
N ARG A 574 24.33 19.84 -21.76
CA ARG A 574 25.22 20.29 -22.85
C ARG A 574 25.76 19.07 -23.56
#